data_ee9244f3a3f736f341f34a1b8bbf32c8
#
_entry.id   ee9244f3a3f736f341f34a1b8bbf32c8
#
_cell.length_a   1.000
_cell.length_b   1.000
_cell.length_c   1.000
_cell.angle_alpha   90.00
_cell.angle_beta   90.00
_cell.angle_gamma   90.00
#
_symmetry.space_group_name_H-M   'P 1'
#
loop_
_entity.id
_entity.type
_entity.pdbx_description
1 polymer ?
#
loop_
_entity_poly.entity_id
_entity_poly.type
_entity_poly.pdbx_seq_one_letter_code
_entity_poly.pdbx_strand_id
1 'polypeptide(L)'
;MDSLVKYIVCDLDGTLCDSKHRAKLLLEKKYDEFNSLCHEDLPIENVCSVVRSLKWSDPEYVKIIIVTAREQKVRSRTERWLQLNNVPFDEIYCSGS
;
A
#
# COMPACT_ATOMS: atom_id res chain seq x y z
N MET A 1 26.79 -15.53 8.50
CA MET A 1 26.23 -14.21 8.57
C MET A 1 24.87 -14.22 8.04
N ASP A 2 24.04 -14.01 8.90
CA ASP A 2 22.68 -14.26 8.57
C ASP A 2 21.81 -13.04 8.54
N SER A 3 22.25 -11.94 8.91
CA SER A 3 21.37 -10.85 9.21
C SER A 3 21.35 -9.78 8.15
N LEU A 4 21.34 -10.18 6.91
CA LEU A 4 21.34 -9.20 5.84
C LEU A 4 19.94 -8.83 5.34
N VAL A 5 18.90 -9.40 5.94
CA VAL A 5 17.53 -9.08 5.55
C VAL A 5 17.19 -7.66 6.02
N LYS A 6 16.72 -6.85 5.09
CA LYS A 6 16.30 -5.48 5.36
C LYS A 6 14.79 -5.39 5.19
N TYR A 7 14.14 -4.84 6.20
CA TYR A 7 12.69 -4.65 6.19
C TYR A 7 12.38 -3.19 5.89
N ILE A 8 11.61 -2.97 4.84
CA ILE A 8 11.13 -1.66 4.46
C ILE A 8 9.65 -1.62 4.81
N VAL A 9 9.30 -0.83 5.80
CA VAL A 9 7.91 -0.66 6.22
C VAL A 9 7.36 0.57 5.53
N CYS A 10 6.27 0.41 4.82
CA CYS A 10 5.72 1.46 3.99
C CYS A 10 4.23 1.64 4.24
N ASP A 11 3.83 2.88 4.49
CA ASP A 11 2.42 3.25 4.58
C ASP A 11 1.79 3.25 3.17
N LEU A 12 0.50 3.14 3.10
CA LEU A 12 -0.23 3.03 1.84
C LEU A 12 -0.91 4.35 1.47
N ASP A 13 -1.95 4.73 2.22
CA ASP A 13 -2.76 5.91 1.88
C ASP A 13 -1.99 7.20 2.10
N GLY A 14 -1.91 8.03 1.05
CA GLY A 14 -1.15 9.28 1.11
C GLY A 14 0.35 9.09 0.89
N THR A 15 0.82 7.85 0.73
CA THR A 15 2.24 7.53 0.51
C THR A 15 2.43 6.84 -0.83
N LEU A 16 1.83 5.67 -1.01
CA LEU A 16 1.89 4.93 -2.28
C LEU A 16 0.73 5.29 -3.19
N CYS A 17 -0.43 5.59 -2.63
CA CYS A 17 -1.61 5.92 -3.40
C CYS A 17 -2.22 7.24 -2.95
N ASP A 18 -2.78 7.94 -3.92
CA ASP A 18 -3.47 9.22 -3.69
C ASP A 18 -4.96 8.94 -3.49
N SER A 19 -5.43 9.19 -2.29
CA SER A 19 -6.82 8.95 -1.92
C SER A 19 -7.67 10.22 -1.94
N LYS A 20 -7.17 11.31 -2.51
CA LYS A 20 -7.88 12.60 -2.50
C LYS A 20 -9.26 12.55 -3.12
N HIS A 21 -9.44 11.73 -4.17
CA HIS A 21 -10.73 11.62 -4.87
C HIS A 21 -11.85 11.10 -3.96
N ARG A 22 -11.51 10.46 -2.85
CA ARG A 22 -12.49 9.90 -1.92
C ARG A 22 -12.44 10.51 -0.52
N ALA A 23 -11.57 11.52 -0.32
CA ALA A 23 -11.40 12.15 0.99
C ALA A 23 -12.69 12.79 1.51
N LYS A 24 -13.53 13.33 0.63
CA LYS A 24 -14.80 13.92 1.00
C LYS A 24 -15.72 12.92 1.72
N LEU A 25 -15.70 11.68 1.27
CA LEU A 25 -16.51 10.62 1.88
C LEU A 25 -16.08 10.36 3.33
N LEU A 26 -14.79 10.49 3.61
CA LEU A 26 -14.27 10.35 4.96
C LEU A 26 -14.80 11.49 5.87
N LEU A 27 -14.80 12.71 5.36
CA LEU A 27 -15.32 13.86 6.09
C LEU A 27 -16.82 13.73 6.35
N GLU A 28 -17.55 13.09 5.44
CA GLU A 28 -18.98 12.83 5.57
C GLU A 28 -19.28 11.55 6.38
N LYS A 29 -18.24 10.93 6.92
CA LYS A 29 -18.33 9.67 7.68
C LYS A 29 -18.93 8.51 6.89
N LYS A 30 -18.78 8.54 5.57
CA LYS A 30 -19.22 7.47 4.68
C LYS A 30 -18.07 6.46 4.47
N TYR A 31 -17.72 5.78 5.55
CA TYR A 31 -16.53 4.92 5.59
C TYR A 31 -16.58 3.75 4.62
N ASP A 32 -17.74 3.13 4.44
CA ASP A 32 -17.88 2.01 3.51
C ASP A 32 -17.66 2.45 2.07
N GLU A 33 -18.25 3.59 1.68
CA GLU A 33 -18.03 4.13 0.34
C GLU A 33 -16.57 4.56 0.16
N PHE A 34 -16.00 5.19 1.18
CA PHE A 34 -14.59 5.60 1.16
C PHE A 34 -13.69 4.40 0.89
N ASN A 35 -13.89 3.31 1.61
CA ASN A 35 -13.09 2.10 1.46
C ASN A 35 -13.37 1.38 0.13
N SER A 36 -14.63 1.40 -0.33
CA SER A 36 -15.00 0.71 -1.56
C SER A 36 -14.34 1.29 -2.80
N LEU A 37 -13.94 2.56 -2.76
CA LEU A 37 -13.31 3.25 -3.89
C LEU A 37 -11.78 3.19 -3.88
N CYS A 38 -11.19 2.50 -2.91
CA CYS A 38 -9.74 2.48 -2.77
C CYS A 38 -9.00 1.92 -4.00
N HIS A 39 -9.66 1.05 -4.76
CA HIS A 39 -9.06 0.48 -5.96
C HIS A 39 -8.92 1.49 -7.11
N GLU A 40 -9.56 2.65 -6.99
CA GLU A 40 -9.49 3.71 -8.01
C GLU A 40 -8.43 4.77 -7.68
N ASP A 41 -7.68 4.60 -6.60
CA ASP A 41 -6.64 5.55 -6.22
C ASP A 41 -5.55 5.60 -7.30
N LEU A 42 -5.03 6.80 -7.56
CA LEU A 42 -3.89 6.95 -8.44
C LEU A 42 -2.60 6.67 -7.67
N PRO A 43 -1.59 6.07 -8.30
CA PRO A 43 -0.32 5.86 -7.64
C PRO A 43 0.43 7.17 -7.46
N ILE A 44 1.11 7.31 -6.32
CA ILE A 44 2.08 8.38 -6.11
C ILE A 44 3.39 7.84 -6.67
N GLU A 45 3.61 8.09 -7.95
CA GLU A 45 4.63 7.38 -8.73
C GLU A 45 6.04 7.56 -8.19
N ASN A 46 6.35 8.72 -7.65
CA ASN A 46 7.67 8.96 -7.07
C ASN A 46 7.99 7.96 -5.96
N VAL A 47 7.02 7.71 -5.08
CA VAL A 47 7.20 6.79 -3.96
C VAL A 47 7.17 5.34 -4.45
N CYS A 48 6.24 5.02 -5.34
CA CYS A 48 6.17 3.67 -5.91
C CYS A 48 7.48 3.30 -6.61
N SER A 49 8.07 4.27 -7.31
CA SER A 49 9.36 4.07 -7.98
C SER A 49 10.48 3.77 -6.99
N VAL A 50 10.49 4.47 -5.85
CA VAL A 50 11.49 4.22 -4.80
C VAL A 50 11.35 2.81 -4.25
N VAL A 51 10.11 2.39 -3.95
CA VAL A 51 9.85 1.04 -3.41
C VAL A 51 10.31 -0.02 -4.41
N ARG A 52 9.99 0.15 -5.70
CA ARG A 52 10.45 -0.76 -6.75
C ARG A 52 11.97 -0.85 -6.79
N SER A 53 12.64 0.29 -6.75
CA SER A 53 14.10 0.33 -6.79
C SER A 53 14.73 -0.36 -5.59
N LEU A 54 14.16 -0.15 -4.41
CA LEU A 54 14.68 -0.79 -3.19
C LEU A 54 14.55 -2.31 -3.28
N LYS A 55 13.40 -2.80 -3.73
CA LYS A 55 13.20 -4.26 -3.86
C LYS A 55 14.12 -4.86 -4.91
N TRP A 56 14.24 -4.21 -6.06
CA TRP A 56 15.06 -4.72 -7.15
C TRP A 56 16.57 -4.66 -6.87
N SER A 57 17.00 -3.78 -5.94
CA SER A 57 18.41 -3.70 -5.58
C SER A 57 18.91 -4.99 -4.92
N ASP A 58 18.03 -5.68 -4.19
CA ASP A 58 18.38 -6.92 -3.51
C ASP A 58 17.11 -7.74 -3.25
N PRO A 59 16.52 -8.35 -4.29
CA PRO A 59 15.19 -8.97 -4.18
C PRO A 59 15.10 -10.06 -3.12
N GLU A 60 16.21 -10.74 -2.84
CA GLU A 60 16.22 -11.83 -1.87
C GLU A 60 16.22 -11.34 -0.43
N TYR A 61 16.92 -10.24 -0.17
CA TYR A 61 17.13 -9.76 1.20
C TYR A 61 16.35 -8.51 1.58
N VAL A 62 15.71 -7.85 0.62
CA VAL A 62 14.83 -6.72 0.91
C VAL A 62 13.40 -7.23 0.98
N LYS A 63 12.74 -6.97 2.11
CA LYS A 63 11.33 -7.34 2.33
C LYS A 63 10.52 -6.08 2.49
N ILE A 64 9.52 -5.93 1.65
CA ILE A 64 8.62 -4.77 1.67
C ILE A 64 7.38 -5.15 2.46
N ILE A 65 7.10 -4.39 3.51
CA ILE A 65 5.95 -4.62 4.37
C ILE A 65 5.04 -3.41 4.28
N ILE A 66 3.85 -3.62 3.76
CA ILE A 66 2.84 -2.56 3.66
C ILE A 66 2.01 -2.58 4.94
N VAL A 67 1.88 -1.41 5.56
CA VAL A 67 1.01 -1.26 6.74
C VAL A 67 -0.05 -0.23 6.40
N THR A 68 -1.28 -0.52 6.75
CA THR A 68 -2.41 0.36 6.43
C THR A 68 -3.49 0.25 7.49
N ALA A 69 -4.20 1.36 7.70
CA ALA A 69 -5.37 1.37 8.57
C ALA A 69 -6.62 0.85 7.87
N ARG A 70 -6.52 0.45 6.61
CA ARG A 70 -7.66 -0.12 5.89
C ARG A 70 -8.17 -1.38 6.58
N GLU A 71 -9.47 -1.64 6.40
CA GLU A 71 -10.09 -2.84 6.96
C GLU A 71 -9.69 -4.08 6.16
N GLN A 72 -9.73 -5.23 6.82
CA GLN A 72 -9.43 -6.52 6.19
C GLN A 72 -10.34 -6.82 5.00
N LYS A 73 -11.57 -6.33 5.03
CA LYS A 73 -12.52 -6.60 3.93
C LYS A 73 -12.10 -5.99 2.59
N VAL A 74 -11.19 -5.01 2.59
CA VAL A 74 -10.67 -4.44 1.35
C VAL A 74 -9.22 -4.88 1.06
N ARG A 75 -8.74 -5.88 1.78
CA ARG A 75 -7.37 -6.38 1.61
C ARG A 75 -7.12 -6.88 0.19
N SER A 76 -7.99 -7.69 -0.36
CA SER A 76 -7.78 -8.24 -1.70
C SER A 76 -7.80 -7.15 -2.77
N ARG A 77 -8.63 -6.13 -2.62
CA ARG A 77 -8.62 -4.98 -3.53
C ARG A 77 -7.31 -4.21 -3.42
N THR A 78 -6.80 -4.07 -2.21
CA THR A 78 -5.53 -3.39 -1.94
C THR A 78 -4.37 -4.15 -2.56
N GLU A 79 -4.32 -5.46 -2.37
CA GLU A 79 -3.29 -6.30 -2.98
C GLU A 79 -3.33 -6.22 -4.50
N ARG A 80 -4.54 -6.26 -5.07
CA ARG A 80 -4.70 -6.15 -6.52
C ARG A 80 -4.22 -4.78 -7.04
N TRP A 81 -4.52 -3.71 -6.31
CA TRP A 81 -4.05 -2.37 -6.66
C TRP A 81 -2.51 -2.33 -6.71
N LEU A 82 -1.87 -2.88 -5.67
CA LEU A 82 -0.41 -2.95 -5.62
C LEU A 82 0.15 -3.73 -6.81
N GLN A 83 -0.44 -4.87 -7.14
CA GLN A 83 -0.02 -5.68 -8.28
C GLN A 83 -0.19 -4.94 -9.60
N LEU A 84 -1.34 -4.29 -9.81
CA LEU A 84 -1.63 -3.56 -11.04
C LEU A 84 -0.71 -2.36 -11.24
N ASN A 85 -0.24 -1.77 -10.15
CA ASN A 85 0.68 -0.63 -10.22
C ASN A 85 2.14 -1.05 -10.06
N ASN A 86 2.41 -2.33 -10.12
CA ASN A 86 3.76 -2.90 -10.03
C ASN A 86 4.52 -2.48 -8.78
N VAL A 87 3.80 -2.41 -7.65
CA VAL A 87 4.42 -2.12 -6.36
C VAL A 87 4.70 -3.46 -5.69
N PRO A 88 5.99 -3.82 -5.52
CA PRO A 88 6.32 -5.08 -4.88
C PRO A 88 6.02 -5.02 -3.39
N PHE A 89 5.54 -6.14 -2.84
CA PHE A 89 5.34 -6.27 -1.41
C PHE A 89 5.47 -7.74 -1.02
N ASP A 90 5.98 -7.98 0.17
CA ASP A 90 6.13 -9.33 0.72
C ASP A 90 5.01 -9.62 1.72
N GLU A 91 4.61 -8.61 2.49
CA GLU A 91 3.53 -8.74 3.45
C GLU A 91 2.70 -7.46 3.48
N ILE A 92 1.44 -7.60 3.89
CA ILE A 92 0.55 -6.48 4.09
C ILE A 92 -0.24 -6.67 5.38
N TYR A 93 -0.29 -5.64 6.19
CA TYR A 93 -1.03 -5.62 7.45
C TYR A 93 -2.12 -4.57 7.39
N CYS A 94 -3.36 -5.02 7.43
CA CYS A 94 -4.55 -4.16 7.49
C CYS A 94 -4.99 -4.13 8.95
N SER A 95 -4.78 -3.00 9.62
CA SER A 95 -5.08 -2.87 11.05
C SER A 95 -6.50 -2.39 11.34
N GLY A 96 -7.24 -1.97 10.32
CA GLY A 96 -8.63 -1.56 10.48
C GLY A 96 -9.55 -2.72 10.77
N SER A 97 -10.66 -2.44 11.39
CA SER A 97 -11.64 -3.47 11.77
C SER A 97 -12.70 -3.71 10.72
#